data_067eb65979231b036649b15c146dc50f
#
_entry.id   067eb65979231b036649b15c146dc50f
#
_cell.length_a   1.000
_cell.length_b   1.000
_cell.length_c   1.000
_cell.angle_alpha   90.00
_cell.angle_beta   90.00
_cell.angle_gamma   90.00
#
_symmetry.space_group_name_H-M   'P 1'
#
loop_
_entity.id
_entity.type
_entity.pdbx_description
1 polymer ?
#
loop_
_entity_poly.entity_id
_entity_poly.type
_entity_poly.pdbx_seq_one_letter_code
_entity_poly.pdbx_strand_id
1 'polypeptide(L)'
;MTLEELENSLPNGFHDAEIQRICIDYQQRIMTIDMAVFVGDVDAPLEKREAYREGTLVISGLQFATIEPPDARYPFSTPGASRIDACDMTKNLDPSLLQALPEGSFVRSFFVDDWNAFLHIAGLRAEIQWKTAVTYRNDREHCLPGETVDL
;
A
#
# COMPACT_ATOMS: atom_id res chain seq x y z
N MET A 1 -11.34 -9.49 7.96
CA MET A 1 -11.50 -8.07 8.33
C MET A 1 -11.61 -7.22 7.08
N THR A 2 -12.03 -5.97 7.20
CA THR A 2 -11.95 -5.01 6.11
C THR A 2 -10.50 -4.54 5.91
N LEU A 3 -10.24 -3.88 4.78
CA LEU A 3 -8.90 -3.33 4.53
C LEU A 3 -8.55 -2.21 5.52
N GLU A 4 -9.52 -1.42 5.94
CA GLU A 4 -9.34 -0.37 6.96
C GLU A 4 -9.02 -0.96 8.34
N GLU A 5 -9.72 -2.03 8.76
CA GLU A 5 -9.41 -2.73 10.01
C GLU A 5 -7.99 -3.32 9.98
N LEU A 6 -7.59 -3.90 8.85
CA LEU A 6 -6.24 -4.41 8.65
C LEU A 6 -5.21 -3.29 8.76
N GLU A 7 -5.44 -2.18 8.03
CA GLU A 7 -4.57 -1.01 8.05
C GLU A 7 -4.39 -0.45 9.47
N ASN A 8 -5.48 -0.33 10.23
CA ASN A 8 -5.43 0.13 11.61
C ASN A 8 -4.70 -0.85 12.56
N SER A 9 -4.55 -2.10 12.19
CA SER A 9 -3.79 -3.09 12.95
C SER A 9 -2.28 -3.02 12.74
N LEU A 10 -1.83 -2.29 11.71
CA LEU A 10 -0.41 -2.12 11.38
C LEU A 10 0.16 -0.88 12.09
N PRO A 11 1.46 -0.88 12.45
CA PRO A 11 2.08 0.25 13.17
C PRO A 11 1.94 1.60 12.45
N ASN A 12 2.06 1.61 11.13
CA ASN A 12 1.98 2.81 10.30
C ASN A 12 0.92 2.67 9.18
N GLY A 13 -0.03 1.76 9.33
CA GLY A 13 -0.92 1.41 8.24
C GLY A 13 -0.14 0.94 7.01
N PHE A 14 -0.56 1.38 5.83
CA PHE A 14 0.17 1.15 4.58
C PHE A 14 0.99 2.36 4.13
N HIS A 15 1.12 3.39 4.96
CA HIS A 15 1.99 4.53 4.64
C HIS A 15 3.44 4.05 4.47
N ASP A 16 4.10 4.52 3.43
CA ASP A 16 5.44 4.11 3.01
C ASP A 16 5.60 2.63 2.62
N ALA A 17 4.52 1.87 2.50
CA ALA A 17 4.60 0.53 1.94
C ALA A 17 5.02 0.57 0.47
N GLU A 18 5.90 -0.32 0.10
CA GLU A 18 6.44 -0.44 -1.26
C GLU A 18 5.71 -1.57 -2.00
N ILE A 19 4.95 -1.21 -3.04
CA ILE A 19 4.27 -2.17 -3.92
C ILE A 19 5.30 -2.76 -4.88
N GLN A 20 5.39 -4.08 -4.90
CA GLN A 20 6.31 -4.82 -5.77
C GLN A 20 5.59 -5.47 -6.94
N ARG A 21 4.39 -6.03 -6.71
CA ARG A 21 3.63 -6.77 -7.71
C ARG A 21 2.16 -6.76 -7.37
N ILE A 22 1.32 -6.61 -8.40
CA ILE A 22 -0.14 -6.71 -8.30
C ILE A 22 -0.60 -7.83 -9.23
N CYS A 23 -1.42 -8.75 -8.71
CA CYS A 23 -2.08 -9.79 -9.50
C CYS A 23 -3.58 -9.78 -9.23
N ILE A 24 -4.37 -9.92 -10.27
CA ILE A 24 -5.83 -10.01 -10.19
C ILE A 24 -6.28 -11.31 -10.85
N ASP A 25 -6.99 -12.13 -10.08
CA ASP A 25 -7.69 -13.31 -10.56
C ASP A 25 -9.19 -13.02 -10.63
N TYR A 26 -9.69 -12.77 -11.83
CA TYR A 26 -11.08 -12.42 -12.03
C TYR A 26 -12.04 -13.60 -11.82
N GLN A 27 -11.58 -14.84 -12.01
CA GLN A 27 -12.41 -16.03 -11.78
C GLN A 27 -12.62 -16.27 -10.29
N GLN A 28 -11.55 -16.17 -9.53
CA GLN A 28 -11.58 -16.36 -8.07
C GLN A 28 -12.01 -15.11 -7.30
N ARG A 29 -12.08 -13.96 -7.98
CA ARG A 29 -12.34 -12.66 -7.35
C ARG A 29 -11.36 -12.37 -6.22
N ILE A 30 -10.08 -12.53 -6.53
CA ILE A 30 -8.97 -12.29 -5.60
C ILE A 30 -7.99 -11.32 -6.24
N MET A 31 -7.54 -10.36 -5.46
CA MET A 31 -6.40 -9.50 -5.79
C MET A 31 -5.31 -9.74 -4.77
N THR A 32 -4.08 -9.89 -5.23
CA THR A 32 -2.91 -9.98 -4.35
C THR A 32 -1.94 -8.85 -4.67
N ILE A 33 -1.37 -8.28 -3.63
CA ILE A 33 -0.35 -7.24 -3.74
C ILE A 33 0.86 -7.68 -2.91
N ASP A 34 1.94 -8.03 -3.57
CA ASP A 34 3.22 -8.26 -2.91
C ASP A 34 3.82 -6.90 -2.55
N MET A 35 4.17 -6.73 -1.29
CA MET A 35 4.66 -5.46 -0.77
C MET A 35 5.64 -5.62 0.38
N ALA A 36 6.48 -4.61 0.58
CA ALA A 36 7.23 -4.41 1.80
C ALA A 36 6.50 -3.36 2.65
N VAL A 37 5.95 -3.77 3.78
CA VAL A 37 5.21 -2.87 4.68
C VAL A 37 6.18 -2.19 5.63
N PHE A 38 6.08 -0.87 5.73
CA PHE A 38 6.87 -0.09 6.69
C PHE A 38 6.34 -0.33 8.11
N VAL A 39 7.16 -0.92 8.94
CA VAL A 39 6.85 -1.22 10.35
C VAL A 39 7.81 -0.53 11.33
N GLY A 40 8.54 0.46 10.82
CA GLY A 40 9.50 1.23 11.60
C GLY A 40 8.85 2.18 12.59
N ASP A 41 9.68 2.75 13.44
CA ASP A 41 9.30 3.76 14.41
C ASP A 41 10.28 4.93 14.29
N VAL A 42 9.75 6.11 13.97
CA VAL A 42 10.56 7.33 13.81
C VAL A 42 11.25 7.76 15.11
N ASP A 43 10.74 7.34 16.25
CA ASP A 43 11.31 7.61 17.57
C ASP A 43 12.35 6.56 18.01
N ALA A 44 12.52 5.49 17.23
CA ALA A 44 13.54 4.47 17.50
C ALA A 44 14.95 4.99 17.19
N PRO A 45 16.01 4.32 17.72
CA PRO A 45 17.37 4.59 17.29
C PRO A 45 17.50 4.50 15.77
N LEU A 46 18.39 5.33 15.18
CA LEU A 46 18.53 5.48 13.74
C LEU A 46 18.65 4.14 13.00
N GLU A 47 19.42 3.20 13.54
CA GLU A 47 19.64 1.86 12.96
C GLU A 47 18.40 0.95 12.96
N LYS A 48 17.36 1.32 13.71
CA LYS A 48 16.08 0.56 13.82
C LYS A 48 14.87 1.34 13.32
N ARG A 49 15.07 2.58 12.87
CA ARG A 49 13.97 3.46 12.44
C ARG A 49 13.35 2.99 11.13
N GLU A 50 14.18 2.58 10.18
CA GLU A 50 13.76 2.09 8.88
C GLU A 50 13.57 0.57 8.91
N ALA A 51 12.38 0.11 9.25
CA ALA A 51 12.05 -1.30 9.35
C ALA A 51 10.93 -1.67 8.38
N TYR A 52 11.13 -2.75 7.65
CA TYR A 52 10.17 -3.29 6.69
C TYR A 52 9.91 -4.76 6.92
N ARG A 53 8.72 -5.19 6.59
CA ARG A 53 8.36 -6.60 6.59
C ARG A 53 7.64 -6.93 5.29
N GLU A 54 8.15 -7.92 4.57
CA GLU A 54 7.54 -8.36 3.33
C GLU A 54 6.33 -9.25 3.58
N GLY A 55 5.30 -9.04 2.79
CA GLY A 55 4.07 -9.82 2.83
C GLY A 55 3.28 -9.71 1.54
N THR A 56 2.23 -10.48 1.46
CA THR A 56 1.23 -10.40 0.41
C THR A 56 -0.08 -9.94 1.04
N LEU A 57 -0.56 -8.78 0.62
CA LEU A 57 -1.92 -8.34 0.89
C LEU A 57 -2.86 -9.11 -0.01
N VAL A 58 -3.83 -9.80 0.57
CA VAL A 58 -4.84 -10.59 -0.14
C VAL A 58 -6.20 -9.94 0.04
N ILE A 59 -6.82 -9.54 -1.05
CA ILE A 59 -8.19 -9.03 -1.10
C ILE A 59 -9.07 -10.13 -1.69
N SER A 60 -10.05 -10.60 -0.94
CA SER A 60 -11.03 -11.59 -1.40
C SER A 60 -12.42 -10.98 -1.50
N GLY A 61 -13.27 -11.62 -2.33
CA GLY A 61 -14.54 -11.02 -2.70
C GLY A 61 -14.35 -9.71 -3.46
N LEU A 62 -13.34 -9.66 -4.33
CA LEU A 62 -13.00 -8.47 -5.11
C LEU A 62 -14.18 -8.00 -5.93
N GLN A 63 -14.56 -6.74 -5.77
CA GLN A 63 -15.62 -6.11 -6.54
C GLN A 63 -15.04 -5.33 -7.72
N PHE A 64 -14.03 -4.51 -7.47
CA PHE A 64 -13.22 -3.88 -8.52
C PHE A 64 -11.83 -3.51 -7.99
N ALA A 65 -10.92 -3.36 -8.94
CA ALA A 65 -9.64 -2.68 -8.73
C ALA A 65 -9.37 -1.79 -9.95
N THR A 66 -9.03 -0.55 -9.70
CA THR A 66 -8.76 0.44 -10.75
C THR A 66 -7.44 1.13 -10.45
N ILE A 67 -6.53 1.08 -11.42
CA ILE A 67 -5.27 1.81 -11.37
C ILE A 67 -5.42 3.01 -12.31
N GLU A 68 -5.37 4.21 -11.76
CA GLU A 68 -5.35 5.42 -12.56
C GLU A 68 -4.06 5.48 -13.39
N PRO A 69 -4.12 6.02 -14.61
CA PRO A 69 -2.91 6.21 -15.40
C PRO A 69 -1.96 7.18 -14.67
N PRO A 70 -0.64 6.95 -14.74
CA PRO A 70 0.31 7.87 -14.15
C PRO A 70 0.25 9.23 -14.84
N ASP A 71 0.59 10.28 -14.09
CA ASP A 71 0.83 11.59 -14.69
C ASP A 71 2.00 11.48 -15.68
N ALA A 72 1.92 12.17 -16.81
CA ALA A 72 2.96 12.12 -17.85
C ALA A 72 4.37 12.52 -17.35
N ARG A 73 4.45 13.23 -16.23
CA ARG A 73 5.70 13.59 -15.55
C ARG A 73 6.29 12.45 -14.71
N TYR A 74 5.53 11.36 -14.50
CA TYR A 74 5.89 10.23 -13.66
C TYR A 74 5.76 8.91 -14.46
N PRO A 75 6.57 8.72 -15.50
CA PRO A 75 6.48 7.52 -16.33
C PRO A 75 6.98 6.28 -15.57
N PHE A 76 6.36 5.12 -15.84
CA PHE A 76 6.82 3.82 -15.31
C PHE A 76 8.15 3.34 -15.91
N SER A 77 8.99 4.25 -16.37
CA SER A 77 10.27 3.92 -17.01
C SER A 77 11.38 3.58 -16.02
N THR A 78 11.22 3.96 -14.75
CA THR A 78 12.20 3.67 -13.71
C THR A 78 11.84 2.37 -13.01
N PRO A 79 12.68 1.32 -13.08
CA PRO A 79 12.44 0.10 -12.34
C PRO A 79 12.53 0.33 -10.82
N GLY A 80 11.72 -0.37 -10.06
CA GLY A 80 11.70 -0.29 -8.61
C GLY A 80 10.30 -0.49 -8.05
N ALA A 81 10.22 -0.60 -6.74
CA ALA A 81 8.96 -0.65 -6.02
C ALA A 81 8.27 0.72 -6.00
N SER A 82 6.95 0.71 -6.02
CA SER A 82 6.13 1.92 -5.96
C SER A 82 5.61 2.13 -4.55
N ARG A 83 5.79 3.33 -4.01
CA ARG A 83 5.49 3.66 -2.62
C ARG A 83 4.08 4.22 -2.45
N ILE A 84 3.36 3.73 -1.44
CA ILE A 84 2.09 4.30 -1.00
C ILE A 84 2.37 5.48 -0.08
N ASP A 85 1.87 6.67 -0.44
CA ASP A 85 2.02 7.88 0.36
C ASP A 85 0.82 8.11 1.28
N ALA A 86 -0.38 8.01 0.74
CA ALA A 86 -1.61 8.28 1.48
C ALA A 86 -2.71 7.26 1.16
N CYS A 87 -3.66 7.17 2.07
CA CYS A 87 -4.86 6.35 1.93
C CYS A 87 -6.10 7.19 2.13
N ASP A 88 -7.22 6.69 1.60
CA ASP A 88 -8.56 7.22 1.85
C ASP A 88 -8.96 8.50 1.11
N MET A 89 -8.86 8.43 -0.21
CA MET A 89 -9.42 9.48 -1.07
C MET A 89 -10.39 8.86 -2.10
N THR A 90 -11.59 8.49 -1.64
CA THR A 90 -12.64 7.95 -2.52
C THR A 90 -13.33 9.02 -3.38
N LYS A 91 -12.93 10.28 -3.25
CA LYS A 91 -13.54 11.44 -3.93
C LYS A 91 -13.52 11.35 -5.45
N ASN A 92 -12.58 10.59 -6.01
CA ASN A 92 -12.45 10.43 -7.46
C ASN A 92 -13.28 9.28 -8.04
N LEU A 93 -14.02 8.55 -7.19
CA LEU A 93 -14.87 7.46 -7.63
C LEU A 93 -16.30 7.94 -7.87
N ASP A 94 -16.92 7.38 -8.91
CA ASP A 94 -18.33 7.64 -9.22
C ASP A 94 -19.22 7.18 -8.05
N PRO A 95 -20.03 8.07 -7.46
CA PRO A 95 -20.94 7.69 -6.38
C PRO A 95 -21.90 6.56 -6.74
N SER A 96 -22.32 6.45 -8.00
CA SER A 96 -23.20 5.36 -8.44
C SER A 96 -22.52 4.00 -8.40
N LEU A 97 -21.22 3.95 -8.64
CA LEU A 97 -20.39 2.75 -8.48
C LEU A 97 -20.34 2.30 -7.01
N LEU A 98 -20.15 3.25 -6.10
CA LEU A 98 -20.11 2.96 -4.66
C LEU A 98 -21.46 2.44 -4.14
N GLN A 99 -22.57 2.99 -4.62
CA GLN A 99 -23.92 2.56 -4.26
C GLN A 99 -24.27 1.16 -4.78
N ALA A 100 -23.66 0.76 -5.89
CA ALA A 100 -23.90 -0.57 -6.49
C ALA A 100 -23.13 -1.70 -5.80
N LEU A 101 -22.24 -1.40 -4.86
CA LEU A 101 -21.46 -2.42 -4.17
C LEU A 101 -22.35 -3.26 -3.22
N PRO A 102 -22.08 -4.58 -3.09
CA PRO A 102 -22.75 -5.40 -2.11
C PRO A 102 -22.57 -4.88 -0.68
N GLU A 103 -23.56 -5.16 0.16
CA GLU A 103 -23.46 -4.90 1.59
C GLU A 103 -22.22 -5.57 2.20
N GLY A 104 -21.52 -4.87 3.08
CA GLY A 104 -20.29 -5.34 3.69
C GLY A 104 -19.03 -5.12 2.85
N SER A 105 -19.16 -4.53 1.66
CA SER A 105 -18.00 -4.14 0.86
C SER A 105 -17.24 -2.98 1.51
N PHE A 106 -15.93 -3.06 1.46
CA PHE A 106 -15.07 -1.90 1.73
C PHE A 106 -14.59 -1.28 0.41
N VAL A 107 -14.23 -0.01 0.46
CA VAL A 107 -13.54 0.70 -0.61
C VAL A 107 -12.34 1.41 -0.01
N ARG A 108 -11.20 1.25 -0.64
CA ARG A 108 -9.96 1.90 -0.21
C ARG A 108 -9.21 2.45 -1.42
N SER A 109 -8.64 3.64 -1.27
CA SER A 109 -7.84 4.28 -2.31
C SER A 109 -6.45 4.56 -1.77
N PHE A 110 -5.44 4.02 -2.43
CA PHE A 110 -4.04 4.30 -2.13
C PHE A 110 -3.49 5.30 -3.12
N PHE A 111 -2.96 6.41 -2.63
CA PHE A 111 -2.17 7.31 -3.47
C PHE A 111 -0.76 6.73 -3.61
N VAL A 112 -0.36 6.46 -4.84
CA VAL A 112 0.97 5.92 -5.14
C VAL A 112 1.85 7.06 -5.62
N ASP A 113 2.83 7.41 -4.82
CA ASP A 113 3.66 8.58 -4.98
C ASP A 113 4.42 8.58 -6.31
N ASP A 114 5.04 7.44 -6.65
CA ASP A 114 5.80 7.30 -7.90
C ASP A 114 4.96 7.43 -9.18
N TRP A 115 3.65 7.22 -9.07
CA TRP A 115 2.71 7.34 -10.21
C TRP A 115 1.98 8.67 -10.20
N ASN A 116 1.98 9.38 -9.09
CA ASN A 116 1.11 10.52 -8.82
C ASN A 116 -0.35 10.23 -9.19
N ALA A 117 -0.83 9.05 -8.80
CA ALA A 117 -2.14 8.52 -9.16
C ALA A 117 -2.63 7.53 -8.10
N PHE A 118 -3.95 7.25 -8.13
CA PHE A 118 -4.59 6.36 -7.17
C PHE A 118 -4.71 4.92 -7.67
N LEU A 119 -4.60 4.00 -6.72
CA LEU A 119 -5.04 2.62 -6.82
C LEU A 119 -6.31 2.47 -5.97
N HIS A 120 -7.45 2.23 -6.59
CA HIS A 120 -8.73 2.04 -5.93
C HIS A 120 -9.07 0.56 -5.84
N ILE A 121 -9.47 0.10 -4.66
CA ILE A 121 -9.80 -1.31 -4.40
C ILE A 121 -11.13 -1.39 -3.66
N ALA A 122 -12.03 -2.23 -4.15
CA ALA A 122 -13.25 -2.60 -3.46
C ALA A 122 -13.35 -4.12 -3.32
N GLY A 123 -13.64 -4.59 -2.12
CA GLY A 123 -13.71 -6.02 -1.81
C GLY A 123 -14.46 -6.28 -0.52
N LEU A 124 -14.53 -7.55 -0.12
CA LEU A 124 -15.24 -7.97 1.08
C LEU A 124 -14.33 -8.27 2.26
N ARG A 125 -13.14 -8.76 2.00
CA ARG A 125 -12.16 -9.15 3.03
C ARG A 125 -10.75 -8.79 2.62
N ALA A 126 -9.95 -8.46 3.63
CA ALA A 126 -8.52 -8.24 3.47
C ALA A 126 -7.74 -9.00 4.56
N GLU A 127 -6.61 -9.54 4.19
CA GLU A 127 -5.63 -10.14 5.09
C GLU A 127 -4.23 -9.90 4.57
N ILE A 128 -3.25 -9.96 5.43
CA ILE A 128 -1.84 -9.95 5.04
C ILE A 128 -1.17 -11.27 5.42
N GLN A 129 -0.50 -11.86 4.45
CA GLN A 129 0.29 -13.08 4.62
C GLN A 129 1.76 -12.70 4.66
N TRP A 130 2.33 -12.70 5.85
CA TRP A 130 3.73 -12.33 6.05
C TRP A 130 4.67 -13.40 5.47
N LYS A 131 5.67 -12.94 4.72
CA LYS A 131 6.69 -13.80 4.08
C LYS A 131 8.00 -13.81 4.84
N THR A 132 8.34 -12.70 5.48
CA THR A 132 9.64 -12.53 6.15
C THR A 132 9.48 -12.04 7.58
N ALA A 133 10.57 -12.10 8.33
CA ALA A 133 10.72 -11.33 9.56
C ALA A 133 10.96 -9.84 9.22
N VAL A 134 10.96 -8.99 10.23
CA VAL A 134 11.29 -7.57 10.09
C VAL A 134 12.75 -7.42 9.65
N THR A 135 12.98 -6.59 8.64
CA THR A 135 14.29 -6.22 8.13
C THR A 135 14.54 -4.74 8.37
N TYR A 136 15.69 -4.40 8.91
CA TYR A 136 16.09 -3.00 9.12
C TYR A 136 16.92 -2.53 7.92
N ARG A 137 16.59 -1.34 7.43
CA ARG A 137 17.28 -0.69 6.32
C ARG A 137 17.95 0.57 6.82
N ASN A 138 19.14 0.84 6.29
CA ASN A 138 19.85 2.09 6.51
C ASN A 138 19.62 2.99 5.30
N ASP A 139 18.43 3.61 5.25
CA ASP A 139 18.03 4.43 4.12
C ASP A 139 18.19 5.93 4.47
N ARG A 140 19.03 6.61 3.70
CA ARG A 140 19.30 8.05 3.90
C ARG A 140 18.11 8.94 3.52
N GLU A 141 17.23 8.47 2.66
CA GLU A 141 16.10 9.26 2.20
C GLU A 141 15.12 9.59 3.32
N HIS A 142 15.12 8.76 4.38
CA HIS A 142 14.25 8.93 5.53
C HIS A 142 14.95 9.51 6.76
N CYS A 143 16.18 9.98 6.62
CA CYS A 143 16.87 10.69 7.70
C CYS A 143 16.26 12.07 7.92
N LEU A 144 16.04 12.43 9.17
CA LEU A 144 15.60 13.78 9.51
C LEU A 144 16.69 14.81 9.16
N PRO A 145 16.29 16.06 8.84
CA PRO A 145 17.27 17.12 8.58
C PRO A 145 18.28 17.25 9.71
N GLY A 146 19.56 17.18 9.40
CA GLY A 146 20.65 17.25 10.37
C GLY A 146 21.14 15.92 10.90
N GLU A 147 20.49 14.81 10.56
CA GLU A 147 20.99 13.46 10.84
C GLU A 147 21.94 13.02 9.74
N THR A 148 23.14 12.60 10.13
CA THR A 148 24.08 11.96 9.22
C THR A 148 24.14 10.49 9.53
N VAL A 149 24.00 9.66 8.50
CA VAL A 149 24.29 8.23 8.61
C VAL A 149 25.78 8.08 8.32
N ASP A 150 26.54 7.73 9.34
CA ASP A 150 27.94 7.32 9.15
C ASP A 150 27.96 5.99 8.40
N LEU A 151 28.60 5.97 7.29
CA LEU A 151 28.81 4.77 6.46
C LEU A 151 29.95 3.91 7.01
#